data_e42b72ef73b15f0ee4199d3ec321e498
#
_entry.id   e42b72ef73b15f0ee4199d3ec321e498
#
_cell.length_a   1.000
_cell.length_b   1.000
_cell.length_c   1.000
_cell.angle_alpha   90.00
_cell.angle_beta   90.00
_cell.angle_gamma   90.00
#
_symmetry.space_group_name_H-M   'P 1'
#
loop_
_entity.id
_entity.type
_entity.pdbx_description
1 polymer ?
#
loop_
_entity_poly.entity_id
_entity_poly.type
_entity_poly.pdbx_seq_one_letter_code
_entity_poly.pdbx_strand_id
1 'polypeptide(L)'
;MQKNSTVKFGIIFVKGTKNLLVLFITIVMLCTCSTDNGIITPEEQQEPLEEAPKEPLEAESFLDVSYGTAREQVFDIYLPANRSEDTKVLVLVHGGGWSSGDKADMNGFKDFVIQQLPELAIVNMNYRLADKNNLPYPMQTDDITTVVNTLKNTKEEYQIGNDLGFIGVSAGAHLSLLWAYALDTEKKVNMVCSIVGPTNFLDPAYQNSEDETVKELISQFGPNNEILEEASPLQKLSDGAPPTILFYGGQDPLIPVSQGVDLASKLTDLSIEHEFILYETEGHGWFGVNLLDTSLKLKAFIEKHL
;
A
#
# COMPACT_ATOMS: atom_id res chain seq x y z
N MET A 1 59.18 -5.16 6.49
CA MET A 1 59.30 -4.36 5.29
C MET A 1 58.32 -4.89 4.25
N GLN A 2 57.16 -4.27 4.15
CA GLN A 2 56.25 -4.47 3.02
C GLN A 2 55.56 -3.16 2.77
N LYS A 3 55.67 -2.70 1.50
CA LYS A 3 55.24 -1.37 1.05
C LYS A 3 53.76 -1.33 0.80
N ASN A 4 53.08 -0.36 1.39
CA ASN A 4 51.71 0.04 1.03
C ASN A 4 51.73 0.72 -0.34
N SER A 5 50.91 0.21 -1.27
CA SER A 5 50.64 0.85 -2.55
C SER A 5 49.24 1.47 -2.46
N THR A 6 49.22 2.81 -2.42
CA THR A 6 47.98 3.60 -2.46
C THR A 6 47.65 3.93 -3.91
N VAL A 7 46.57 3.39 -4.43
CA VAL A 7 46.05 3.76 -5.76
C VAL A 7 45.14 4.96 -5.60
N LYS A 8 45.54 6.11 -6.17
CA LYS A 8 44.71 7.31 -6.31
C LYS A 8 43.94 7.24 -7.61
N PHE A 9 42.61 7.18 -7.55
CA PHE A 9 41.77 7.43 -8.71
C PHE A 9 41.56 8.94 -8.88
N GLY A 10 42.06 9.48 -10.01
CA GLY A 10 41.84 10.84 -10.43
C GLY A 10 40.59 10.95 -11.28
N ILE A 11 39.69 11.86 -10.89
CA ILE A 11 38.50 12.21 -11.67
C ILE A 11 38.93 13.23 -12.74
N ILE A 12 38.81 12.85 -14.03
CA ILE A 12 39.05 13.74 -15.18
C ILE A 12 37.71 14.43 -15.51
N PHE A 13 37.62 15.74 -15.28
CA PHE A 13 36.55 16.57 -15.82
C PHE A 13 36.81 16.93 -17.27
N VAL A 14 35.95 16.45 -18.16
CA VAL A 14 35.93 16.91 -19.55
C VAL A 14 34.95 18.09 -19.65
N LYS A 15 35.49 19.29 -19.91
CA LYS A 15 34.69 20.48 -20.23
C LYS A 15 34.22 20.37 -21.69
N GLY A 16 32.94 20.15 -21.90
CA GLY A 16 32.29 20.30 -23.21
C GLY A 16 31.94 21.75 -23.47
N THR A 17 32.51 22.28 -24.56
CA THR A 17 32.27 23.63 -25.09
C THR A 17 30.88 23.71 -25.74
N LYS A 18 30.04 24.63 -25.29
CA LYS A 18 28.76 24.99 -25.93
C LYS A 18 29.05 25.89 -27.13
N ASN A 19 28.77 25.40 -28.33
CA ASN A 19 28.63 26.26 -29.49
C ASN A 19 27.18 26.67 -29.68
N LEU A 20 26.90 27.93 -29.36
CA LEU A 20 25.62 28.59 -29.62
C LEU A 20 25.67 29.17 -31.03
N LEU A 21 24.99 28.54 -31.98
CA LEU A 21 24.80 29.06 -33.34
C LEU A 21 23.60 30.02 -33.34
N VAL A 22 23.87 31.35 -33.32
CA VAL A 22 22.83 32.36 -33.47
C VAL A 22 22.61 32.62 -34.96
N LEU A 23 21.46 32.19 -35.48
CA LEU A 23 21.04 32.48 -36.86
C LEU A 23 20.29 33.81 -36.87
N PHE A 24 20.94 34.88 -37.38
CA PHE A 24 20.27 36.15 -37.69
C PHE A 24 19.46 36.03 -38.97
N ILE A 25 18.14 36.07 -38.87
CA ILE A 25 17.27 36.24 -40.04
C ILE A 25 16.95 37.73 -40.15
N THR A 26 17.52 38.38 -41.16
CA THR A 26 17.20 39.75 -41.57
C THR A 26 15.89 39.74 -42.34
N ILE A 27 14.86 40.33 -41.77
CA ILE A 27 13.58 40.60 -42.44
C ILE A 27 13.73 41.90 -43.20
N VAL A 28 13.69 41.81 -44.53
CA VAL A 28 13.60 42.99 -45.42
C VAL A 28 12.12 43.31 -45.56
N MET A 29 11.66 44.41 -44.95
CA MET A 29 10.35 45.01 -45.22
C MET A 29 10.35 45.68 -46.59
N LEU A 30 9.64 45.13 -47.54
CA LEU A 30 9.22 45.85 -48.74
C LEU A 30 7.74 46.32 -48.53
N CYS A 31 7.59 47.61 -48.34
CA CYS A 31 6.30 48.28 -48.30
C CYS A 31 5.83 48.48 -49.74
N THR A 32 4.76 47.83 -50.17
CA THR A 32 4.00 48.21 -51.35
C THR A 32 2.52 48.44 -50.94
N CYS A 33 2.10 49.66 -50.97
CA CYS A 33 0.69 50.01 -50.97
C CYS A 33 0.03 49.53 -52.25
N SER A 34 -1.09 48.80 -52.18
CA SER A 34 -2.14 48.81 -53.23
C SER A 34 -3.46 48.30 -52.65
N THR A 35 -4.43 49.13 -52.75
CA THR A 35 -5.87 49.07 -52.75
C THR A 35 -6.59 47.72 -52.67
N ASP A 36 -7.38 47.61 -51.63
CA ASP A 36 -8.76 47.14 -51.50
C ASP A 36 -9.30 46.10 -52.51
N ASN A 37 -9.51 44.87 -51.99
CA ASN A 37 -10.70 44.04 -52.32
C ASN A 37 -10.77 42.90 -51.30
N GLY A 38 -11.88 42.86 -50.52
CA GLY A 38 -12.11 41.86 -49.47
C GLY A 38 -12.16 40.42 -50.03
N ILE A 39 -11.21 39.63 -49.64
CA ILE A 39 -11.29 38.17 -49.71
C ILE A 39 -11.20 37.66 -48.27
N ILE A 40 -12.33 37.11 -47.81
CA ILE A 40 -12.40 36.36 -46.55
C ILE A 40 -11.53 35.11 -46.73
N THR A 41 -10.34 35.10 -46.12
CA THR A 41 -9.54 33.89 -46.01
C THR A 41 -10.18 32.98 -44.97
N PRO A 42 -10.36 31.66 -45.23
CA PRO A 42 -10.80 30.74 -44.22
C PRO A 42 -9.77 30.73 -43.08
N GLU A 43 -10.25 30.83 -41.86
CA GLU A 43 -9.46 30.56 -40.65
C GLU A 43 -8.84 29.16 -40.77
N GLU A 44 -7.53 29.11 -40.83
CA GLU A 44 -6.76 27.87 -40.80
C GLU A 44 -7.04 27.24 -39.41
N GLN A 45 -7.92 26.26 -39.39
CA GLN A 45 -8.12 25.42 -38.20
C GLN A 45 -6.80 24.71 -37.91
N GLN A 46 -6.07 25.18 -36.90
CA GLN A 46 -4.98 24.43 -36.35
C GLN A 46 -5.54 23.11 -35.84
N GLU A 47 -5.25 22.00 -36.53
CA GLU A 47 -5.46 20.67 -35.98
C GLU A 47 -4.74 20.60 -34.63
N PRO A 48 -5.38 20.00 -33.59
CA PRO A 48 -4.69 19.76 -32.34
C PRO A 48 -3.41 18.98 -32.61
N LEU A 49 -2.29 19.45 -32.11
CA LEU A 49 -1.03 18.70 -32.13
C LEU A 49 -1.30 17.38 -31.43
N GLU A 50 -1.32 16.29 -32.19
CA GLU A 50 -1.38 14.93 -31.68
C GLU A 50 -0.13 14.73 -30.80
N GLU A 51 -0.33 14.59 -29.48
CA GLU A 51 0.77 14.31 -28.56
C GLU A 51 1.45 13.03 -29.03
N ALA A 52 2.76 13.09 -29.21
CA ALA A 52 3.55 11.90 -29.55
C ALA A 52 3.29 10.79 -28.53
N PRO A 53 3.14 9.52 -28.96
CA PRO A 53 2.91 8.41 -28.05
C PRO A 53 3.98 8.41 -26.95
N LYS A 54 3.57 8.45 -25.69
CA LYS A 54 4.50 8.31 -24.56
C LYS A 54 5.17 6.94 -24.67
N GLU A 55 6.49 6.87 -24.53
CA GLU A 55 7.20 5.59 -24.51
C GLU A 55 6.68 4.74 -23.33
N PRO A 56 6.51 3.42 -23.51
CA PRO A 56 6.07 2.53 -22.46
C PRO A 56 7.03 2.61 -21.27
N LEU A 57 6.48 2.73 -20.07
CA LEU A 57 7.27 2.69 -18.85
C LEU A 57 7.73 1.25 -18.57
N GLU A 58 9.00 1.10 -18.21
CA GLU A 58 9.52 -0.18 -17.72
C GLU A 58 9.10 -0.41 -16.25
N ALA A 59 9.11 -1.68 -15.82
CA ALA A 59 8.92 -2.01 -14.42
C ALA A 59 10.09 -1.51 -13.58
N GLU A 60 9.81 -0.94 -12.41
CA GLU A 60 10.83 -0.39 -11.50
C GLU A 60 10.57 -0.83 -10.06
N SER A 61 11.61 -0.76 -9.23
CA SER A 61 11.47 -1.03 -7.79
C SER A 61 12.36 -0.08 -7.01
N PHE A 62 11.79 0.50 -5.97
CA PHE A 62 12.53 1.33 -5.02
C PHE A 62 12.44 0.67 -3.65
N LEU A 63 13.60 0.35 -3.07
CA LEU A 63 13.69 -0.34 -1.79
C LEU A 63 14.03 0.65 -0.69
N ASP A 64 13.54 0.38 0.52
CA ASP A 64 13.78 1.17 1.73
C ASP A 64 13.48 2.67 1.54
N VAL A 65 12.40 2.98 0.82
CA VAL A 65 11.92 4.36 0.67
C VAL A 65 11.45 4.86 2.02
N SER A 66 12.10 5.90 2.54
CA SER A 66 11.76 6.47 3.84
C SER A 66 10.47 7.29 3.76
N TYR A 67 9.55 7.05 4.68
CA TYR A 67 8.33 7.83 4.85
C TYR A 67 8.31 8.60 6.20
N GLY A 68 9.36 8.47 7.01
CA GLY A 68 9.49 9.12 8.30
C GLY A 68 10.93 9.18 8.79
N THR A 69 11.14 9.46 10.07
CA THR A 69 12.47 9.65 10.66
C THR A 69 12.96 8.43 11.45
N ALA A 70 12.08 7.51 11.83
CA ALA A 70 12.48 6.27 12.49
C ALA A 70 13.04 5.29 11.48
N ARG A 71 13.91 4.40 11.96
CA ARG A 71 14.58 3.38 11.12
C ARG A 71 13.56 2.46 10.45
N GLU A 72 12.49 2.12 11.15
CA GLU A 72 11.43 1.23 10.69
C GLU A 72 10.45 1.93 9.73
N GLN A 73 10.48 3.27 9.63
CA GLN A 73 9.59 4.02 8.74
C GLN A 73 10.09 4.00 7.31
N VAL A 74 10.11 2.81 6.71
CA VAL A 74 10.49 2.56 5.32
C VAL A 74 9.50 1.61 4.64
N PHE A 75 9.36 1.73 3.33
CA PHE A 75 8.66 0.75 2.50
C PHE A 75 9.45 0.43 1.24
N ASP A 76 9.16 -0.73 0.65
CA ASP A 76 9.55 -1.03 -0.72
C ASP A 76 8.36 -0.77 -1.63
N ILE A 77 8.60 -0.20 -2.81
CA ILE A 77 7.56 -0.06 -3.84
C ILE A 77 8.00 -0.76 -5.12
N TYR A 78 7.11 -1.57 -5.66
CA TYR A 78 7.28 -2.32 -6.91
C TYR A 78 6.26 -1.79 -7.91
N LEU A 79 6.74 -1.14 -8.95
CA LEU A 79 5.95 -0.46 -9.96
C LEU A 79 5.87 -1.33 -11.21
N PRO A 80 4.68 -1.61 -11.75
CA PRO A 80 4.52 -2.40 -12.96
C PRO A 80 5.01 -1.65 -14.20
N ALA A 81 5.30 -2.40 -15.27
CA ALA A 81 5.46 -1.82 -16.60
C ALA A 81 4.14 -1.21 -17.10
N ASN A 82 4.23 -0.24 -17.99
CA ASN A 82 3.07 0.46 -18.60
C ASN A 82 2.11 1.09 -17.58
N ARG A 83 2.59 1.40 -16.37
CA ARG A 83 1.81 2.05 -15.34
C ARG A 83 1.32 3.43 -15.74
N SER A 84 0.24 3.87 -15.11
CA SER A 84 -0.40 5.17 -15.36
C SER A 84 -1.03 5.70 -14.06
N GLU A 85 -1.66 6.85 -14.14
CA GLU A 85 -2.46 7.43 -13.04
C GLU A 85 -3.65 6.57 -12.60
N ASP A 86 -4.01 5.54 -13.39
CA ASP A 86 -5.05 4.55 -13.05
C ASP A 86 -4.47 3.28 -12.41
N THR A 87 -3.13 3.16 -12.31
CA THR A 87 -2.48 1.99 -11.70
C THR A 87 -2.81 1.88 -10.23
N LYS A 88 -3.47 0.81 -9.86
CA LYS A 88 -3.94 0.56 -8.49
C LYS A 88 -2.83 0.05 -7.60
N VAL A 89 -2.91 0.32 -6.31
CA VAL A 89 -1.85 0.05 -5.34
C VAL A 89 -2.30 -0.97 -4.31
N LEU A 90 -1.52 -2.01 -4.11
CA LEU A 90 -1.73 -3.00 -3.06
C LEU A 90 -0.69 -2.81 -1.95
N VAL A 91 -1.15 -2.49 -0.74
CA VAL A 91 -0.30 -2.28 0.43
C VAL A 91 -0.24 -3.56 1.26
N LEU A 92 0.96 -4.06 1.50
CA LEU A 92 1.24 -5.24 2.31
C LEU A 92 1.70 -4.83 3.70
N VAL A 93 1.05 -5.38 4.74
CA VAL A 93 1.30 -5.04 6.14
C VAL A 93 1.63 -6.31 6.92
N HIS A 94 2.85 -6.40 7.45
CA HIS A 94 3.37 -7.61 8.10
C HIS A 94 2.76 -7.85 9.49
N GLY A 95 2.82 -9.12 9.93
CA GLY A 95 2.48 -9.54 11.28
C GLY A 95 3.59 -9.28 12.30
N GLY A 96 3.55 -10.01 13.43
CA GLY A 96 4.59 -9.96 14.45
C GLY A 96 4.14 -9.37 15.78
N GLY A 97 2.84 -9.49 16.12
CA GLY A 97 2.30 -9.06 17.41
C GLY A 97 2.61 -7.61 17.74
N TRP A 98 2.61 -6.73 16.75
CA TRP A 98 2.90 -5.29 16.82
C TRP A 98 4.32 -4.91 17.29
N SER A 99 5.07 -5.83 17.89
CA SER A 99 6.39 -5.59 18.52
C SER A 99 7.56 -6.26 17.81
N SER A 100 7.29 -6.95 16.70
CA SER A 100 8.29 -7.67 15.90
C SER A 100 7.83 -7.78 14.44
N GLY A 101 8.65 -8.42 13.60
CA GLY A 101 8.37 -8.62 12.18
C GLY A 101 9.07 -7.61 11.28
N ASP A 102 9.00 -7.86 10.00
CA ASP A 102 9.60 -7.04 8.95
C ASP A 102 8.80 -7.19 7.66
N LYS A 103 8.83 -6.18 6.79
CA LYS A 103 8.20 -6.22 5.46
C LYS A 103 8.63 -7.45 4.64
N ALA A 104 9.84 -7.97 4.88
CA ALA A 104 10.32 -9.18 4.23
C ALA A 104 9.45 -10.42 4.52
N ASP A 105 8.71 -10.45 5.62
CA ASP A 105 7.78 -11.52 5.95
C ASP A 105 6.60 -11.59 4.96
N MET A 106 6.31 -10.48 4.26
CA MET A 106 5.29 -10.40 3.22
C MET A 106 5.80 -10.71 1.81
N ASN A 107 7.07 -11.09 1.63
CA ASN A 107 7.64 -11.35 0.32
C ASN A 107 6.91 -12.46 -0.46
N GLY A 108 6.35 -13.45 0.23
CA GLY A 108 5.54 -14.48 -0.41
C GLY A 108 4.29 -13.92 -1.10
N PHE A 109 3.59 -13.00 -0.44
CA PHE A 109 2.44 -12.29 -1.03
C PHE A 109 2.86 -11.32 -2.13
N LYS A 110 3.94 -10.58 -1.93
CA LYS A 110 4.52 -9.70 -2.93
C LYS A 110 4.85 -10.47 -4.23
N ASP A 111 5.57 -11.59 -4.12
CA ASP A 111 5.96 -12.38 -5.29
C ASP A 111 4.75 -13.00 -5.98
N PHE A 112 3.76 -13.45 -5.21
CA PHE A 112 2.49 -13.94 -5.74
C PHE A 112 1.75 -12.85 -6.54
N VAL A 113 1.63 -11.64 -6.01
CA VAL A 113 0.95 -10.53 -6.69
C VAL A 113 1.70 -10.12 -7.96
N ILE A 114 3.03 -9.94 -7.91
CA ILE A 114 3.84 -9.63 -9.10
C ILE A 114 3.62 -10.66 -10.22
N GLN A 115 3.50 -11.93 -9.85
CA GLN A 115 3.34 -13.01 -10.83
C GLN A 115 1.92 -13.12 -11.37
N GLN A 116 0.90 -12.92 -10.53
CA GLN A 116 -0.50 -13.23 -10.87
C GLN A 116 -1.31 -11.99 -11.26
N LEU A 117 -0.88 -10.80 -10.86
CA LEU A 117 -1.54 -9.52 -11.06
C LEU A 117 -0.48 -8.46 -11.41
N PRO A 118 0.23 -8.64 -12.54
CA PRO A 118 1.41 -7.85 -12.88
C PRO A 118 1.11 -6.38 -13.21
N GLU A 119 -0.15 -5.99 -13.28
CA GLU A 119 -0.62 -4.63 -13.51
C GLU A 119 -0.69 -3.78 -12.22
N LEU A 120 -0.59 -4.39 -11.04
CA LEU A 120 -0.68 -3.69 -9.76
C LEU A 120 0.67 -3.14 -9.31
N ALA A 121 0.66 -1.95 -8.74
CA ALA A 121 1.77 -1.48 -7.92
C ALA A 121 1.67 -2.09 -6.52
N ILE A 122 2.81 -2.44 -5.92
CA ILE A 122 2.85 -3.04 -4.59
C ILE A 122 3.70 -2.17 -3.68
N VAL A 123 3.16 -1.85 -2.51
CA VAL A 123 3.87 -1.21 -1.41
C VAL A 123 4.00 -2.21 -0.27
N ASN A 124 5.21 -2.62 0.06
CA ASN A 124 5.51 -3.53 1.16
C ASN A 124 6.15 -2.73 2.29
N MET A 125 5.41 -2.48 3.37
CA MET A 125 5.79 -1.51 4.39
C MET A 125 6.26 -2.14 5.69
N ASN A 126 7.28 -1.54 6.30
CA ASN A 126 7.55 -1.63 7.73
C ASN A 126 6.77 -0.54 8.46
N TYR A 127 6.56 -0.72 9.74
CA TYR A 127 6.01 0.26 10.66
C TYR A 127 6.79 0.20 11.98
N ARG A 128 6.74 1.28 12.77
CA ARG A 128 7.41 1.32 14.09
C ARG A 128 6.89 0.22 14.99
N LEU A 129 7.80 -0.53 15.58
CA LEU A 129 7.46 -1.63 16.46
C LEU A 129 7.14 -1.10 17.86
N ALA A 130 6.10 -1.67 18.48
CA ALA A 130 5.72 -1.32 19.83
C ALA A 130 6.72 -1.82 20.87
N ASP A 131 6.86 -1.07 21.94
CA ASP A 131 7.64 -1.42 23.11
C ASP A 131 6.95 -0.90 24.39
N LYS A 132 7.59 -1.09 25.54
CA LYS A 132 7.04 -0.64 26.85
C LYS A 132 6.74 0.87 26.96
N ASN A 133 7.31 1.70 26.06
CA ASN A 133 7.14 3.16 26.09
C ASN A 133 6.27 3.65 24.91
N ASN A 134 6.13 2.82 23.88
CA ASN A 134 5.44 3.14 22.64
C ASN A 134 4.39 2.09 22.36
N LEU A 135 3.14 2.40 22.68
CA LEU A 135 2.01 1.50 22.44
C LEU A 135 1.75 1.38 20.93
N PRO A 136 1.24 0.22 20.44
CA PRO A 136 0.98 0.02 19.03
C PRO A 136 -0.05 1.03 18.48
N TYR A 137 -1.08 1.34 19.24
CA TYR A 137 -2.11 2.32 18.86
C TYR A 137 -1.93 3.64 19.65
N PRO A 138 -1.98 4.82 18.98
CA PRO A 138 -2.23 5.03 17.55
C PRO A 138 -0.97 4.97 16.68
N MET A 139 0.23 4.76 17.23
CA MET A 139 1.52 4.90 16.57
C MET A 139 1.59 4.19 15.21
N GLN A 140 1.15 2.95 15.14
CA GLN A 140 1.27 2.13 13.92
C GLN A 140 0.20 2.48 12.87
N THR A 141 -0.98 2.89 13.29
CA THR A 141 -1.99 3.44 12.36
C THR A 141 -1.60 4.81 11.81
N ASP A 142 -0.85 5.62 12.59
CA ASP A 142 -0.26 6.87 12.11
C ASP A 142 0.82 6.61 11.06
N ASP A 143 1.56 5.50 11.18
CA ASP A 143 2.53 5.07 10.18
C ASP A 143 1.85 4.71 8.86
N ILE A 144 0.75 3.94 8.88
CA ILE A 144 -0.04 3.66 7.67
C ILE A 144 -0.57 4.97 7.07
N THR A 145 -1.09 5.89 7.89
CA THR A 145 -1.54 7.20 7.43
C THR A 145 -0.43 7.96 6.71
N THR A 146 0.78 7.90 7.25
CA THR A 146 1.95 8.57 6.65
C THR A 146 2.33 7.92 5.33
N VAL A 147 2.31 6.59 5.21
CA VAL A 147 2.55 5.87 3.95
C VAL A 147 1.50 6.26 2.90
N VAL A 148 0.21 6.23 3.23
CA VAL A 148 -0.87 6.62 2.31
C VAL A 148 -0.71 8.06 1.83
N ASN A 149 -0.38 8.98 2.73
CA ASN A 149 -0.11 10.37 2.36
C ASN A 149 1.14 10.52 1.49
N THR A 150 2.19 9.72 1.74
CA THR A 150 3.39 9.71 0.90
C THR A 150 3.04 9.25 -0.51
N LEU A 151 2.31 8.16 -0.67
CA LEU A 151 1.86 7.65 -1.97
C LEU A 151 1.00 8.70 -2.71
N LYS A 152 0.08 9.35 -2.01
CA LYS A 152 -0.75 10.42 -2.57
C LYS A 152 0.10 11.59 -3.08
N ASN A 153 1.15 11.98 -2.35
CA ASN A 153 2.01 13.10 -2.70
C ASN A 153 3.00 12.77 -3.83
N THR A 154 3.37 11.49 -3.99
CA THR A 154 4.32 11.01 -5.00
C THR A 154 3.64 10.26 -6.16
N LYS A 155 2.31 10.27 -6.24
CA LYS A 155 1.57 9.51 -7.24
C LYS A 155 1.95 9.85 -8.69
N GLU A 156 2.23 11.12 -8.97
CA GLU A 156 2.65 11.56 -10.30
C GLU A 156 4.07 11.08 -10.64
N GLU A 157 4.97 11.06 -9.65
CA GLU A 157 6.33 10.53 -9.79
C GLU A 157 6.32 9.03 -10.06
N TYR A 158 5.53 8.28 -9.30
CA TYR A 158 5.41 6.83 -9.44
C TYR A 158 4.45 6.40 -10.57
N GLN A 159 3.67 7.31 -11.13
CA GLN A 159 2.63 7.01 -12.12
C GLN A 159 1.65 5.96 -11.58
N ILE A 160 1.02 6.25 -10.44
CA ILE A 160 0.04 5.40 -9.77
C ILE A 160 -1.25 6.17 -9.47
N GLY A 161 -2.35 5.44 -9.30
CA GLY A 161 -3.65 5.98 -8.94
C GLY A 161 -3.82 6.25 -7.43
N ASN A 162 -5.08 6.47 -7.05
CA ASN A 162 -5.45 6.69 -5.65
C ASN A 162 -6.16 5.48 -5.02
N ASP A 163 -6.49 4.47 -5.81
CA ASP A 163 -7.21 3.28 -5.38
C ASP A 163 -6.26 2.34 -4.65
N LEU A 164 -6.60 2.00 -3.41
CA LEU A 164 -5.78 1.18 -2.52
C LEU A 164 -6.47 -0.13 -2.17
N GLY A 165 -5.70 -1.20 -2.12
CA GLY A 165 -6.07 -2.44 -1.44
C GLY A 165 -5.09 -2.74 -0.33
N PHE A 166 -5.52 -3.42 0.73
CA PHE A 166 -4.65 -3.87 1.81
C PHE A 166 -4.64 -5.39 1.91
N ILE A 167 -3.45 -5.96 2.11
CA ILE A 167 -3.27 -7.34 2.58
C ILE A 167 -2.47 -7.28 3.87
N GLY A 168 -3.08 -7.72 4.96
CA GLY A 168 -2.42 -7.82 6.24
C GLY A 168 -2.44 -9.23 6.82
N VAL A 169 -1.43 -9.55 7.62
CA VAL A 169 -1.32 -10.82 8.35
C VAL A 169 -1.25 -10.55 9.84
N SER A 170 -2.06 -11.22 10.66
CA SER A 170 -2.02 -11.11 12.13
C SER A 170 -2.12 -9.65 12.61
N ALA A 171 -1.12 -9.12 13.30
CA ALA A 171 -1.05 -7.71 13.70
C ALA A 171 -1.21 -6.75 12.49
N GLY A 172 -0.62 -7.06 11.35
CA GLY A 172 -0.78 -6.27 10.12
C GLY A 172 -2.19 -6.30 9.55
N ALA A 173 -2.91 -7.43 9.69
CA ALA A 173 -4.32 -7.53 9.33
C ALA A 173 -5.20 -6.65 10.23
N HIS A 174 -4.94 -6.67 11.54
CA HIS A 174 -5.57 -5.77 12.49
C HIS A 174 -5.37 -4.31 12.09
N LEU A 175 -4.12 -3.89 11.85
CA LEU A 175 -3.79 -2.51 11.48
C LEU A 175 -4.46 -2.10 10.17
N SER A 176 -4.49 -2.98 9.17
CA SER A 176 -5.13 -2.74 7.87
C SER A 176 -6.64 -2.54 8.01
N LEU A 177 -7.32 -3.42 8.76
CA LEU A 177 -8.76 -3.31 9.04
C LEU A 177 -9.07 -2.04 9.83
N LEU A 178 -8.31 -1.77 10.89
CA LEU A 178 -8.52 -0.59 11.74
C LEU A 178 -8.36 0.70 10.94
N TRP A 179 -7.32 0.78 10.13
CA TRP A 179 -7.07 1.95 9.30
C TRP A 179 -8.20 2.14 8.25
N ALA A 180 -8.55 1.09 7.53
CA ALA A 180 -9.58 1.15 6.49
C ALA A 180 -10.97 1.50 7.03
N TYR A 181 -11.31 1.06 8.24
CA TYR A 181 -12.64 1.29 8.82
C TYR A 181 -12.75 2.61 9.59
N ALA A 182 -11.66 3.08 10.21
CA ALA A 182 -11.68 4.24 11.07
C ALA A 182 -11.03 5.50 10.47
N LEU A 183 -10.00 5.34 9.63
CA LEU A 183 -9.10 6.44 9.25
C LEU A 183 -9.14 6.77 7.75
N ASP A 184 -9.68 5.89 6.90
CA ASP A 184 -9.90 6.19 5.48
C ASP A 184 -11.08 7.14 5.25
N THR A 185 -10.87 8.40 5.59
CA THR A 185 -11.91 9.44 5.44
C THR A 185 -12.20 9.82 3.99
N GLU A 186 -11.27 9.53 3.09
CA GLU A 186 -11.39 9.83 1.66
C GLU A 186 -11.99 8.66 0.85
N LYS A 187 -12.25 7.51 1.50
CA LYS A 187 -12.77 6.29 0.86
C LYS A 187 -11.93 5.83 -0.33
N LYS A 188 -10.62 5.72 -0.09
CA LYS A 188 -9.63 5.29 -1.08
C LYS A 188 -9.36 3.80 -1.04
N VAL A 189 -9.74 3.13 0.05
CA VAL A 189 -9.58 1.69 0.18
C VAL A 189 -10.73 0.97 -0.51
N ASN A 190 -10.39 0.23 -1.55
CA ASN A 190 -11.35 -0.53 -2.36
C ASN A 190 -11.54 -1.95 -1.83
N MET A 191 -10.55 -2.49 -1.11
CA MET A 191 -10.64 -3.80 -0.47
C MET A 191 -9.64 -3.98 0.68
N VAL A 192 -10.00 -4.85 1.63
CA VAL A 192 -9.07 -5.32 2.67
C VAL A 192 -9.06 -6.85 2.72
N CYS A 193 -7.87 -7.42 2.74
CA CYS A 193 -7.65 -8.83 3.08
C CYS A 193 -7.05 -8.92 4.48
N SER A 194 -7.74 -9.63 5.37
CA SER A 194 -7.29 -9.94 6.73
C SER A 194 -7.02 -11.44 6.87
N ILE A 195 -5.77 -11.78 7.12
CA ILE A 195 -5.34 -13.15 7.41
C ILE A 195 -5.03 -13.26 8.89
N VAL A 196 -5.83 -14.01 9.63
CA VAL A 196 -5.74 -14.24 11.09
C VAL A 196 -5.61 -12.95 11.91
N GLY A 197 -6.36 -11.91 11.53
CA GLY A 197 -6.29 -10.60 12.20
C GLY A 197 -7.18 -10.52 13.42
N PRO A 198 -6.71 -10.00 14.58
CA PRO A 198 -7.59 -9.61 15.69
C PRO A 198 -8.51 -8.47 15.25
N THR A 199 -9.75 -8.50 15.71
CA THR A 199 -10.79 -7.53 15.32
C THR A 199 -11.50 -6.88 16.50
N ASN A 200 -11.47 -7.54 17.69
CA ASN A 200 -12.14 -7.06 18.89
C ASN A 200 -11.36 -7.44 20.15
N PHE A 201 -10.65 -6.49 20.73
CA PHE A 201 -9.89 -6.71 21.96
C PHE A 201 -10.75 -6.82 23.22
N LEU A 202 -12.04 -6.47 23.14
CA LEU A 202 -13.01 -6.65 24.22
C LEU A 202 -13.74 -7.99 24.13
N ASP A 203 -13.38 -8.87 23.21
CA ASP A 203 -13.93 -10.21 23.10
C ASP A 203 -13.73 -11.00 24.42
N PRO A 204 -14.76 -11.64 24.98
CA PRO A 204 -14.62 -12.50 26.16
C PRO A 204 -13.55 -13.60 26.00
N ALA A 205 -13.31 -14.09 24.78
CA ALA A 205 -12.26 -15.08 24.52
C ALA A 205 -10.85 -14.51 24.80
N TYR A 206 -10.63 -13.22 24.57
CA TYR A 206 -9.40 -12.54 24.98
C TYR A 206 -9.40 -12.16 26.47
N GLN A 207 -10.47 -11.53 26.92
CA GLN A 207 -10.56 -10.99 28.29
C GLN A 207 -10.50 -12.06 29.38
N ASN A 208 -10.97 -13.28 29.07
CA ASN A 208 -10.95 -14.42 29.99
C ASN A 208 -9.87 -15.45 29.65
N SER A 209 -8.98 -15.15 28.71
CA SER A 209 -7.89 -16.08 28.35
C SER A 209 -6.96 -16.32 29.53
N GLU A 210 -6.63 -17.59 29.78
CA GLU A 210 -5.58 -17.97 30.74
C GLU A 210 -4.21 -18.12 30.06
N ASP A 211 -4.15 -18.10 28.75
CA ASP A 211 -2.90 -18.19 27.99
C ASP A 211 -2.08 -16.90 28.13
N GLU A 212 -0.86 -17.05 28.65
CA GLU A 212 0.03 -15.92 28.92
C GLU A 212 0.45 -15.19 27.64
N THR A 213 0.57 -15.90 26.50
CA THR A 213 0.91 -15.27 25.22
C THR A 213 -0.21 -14.36 24.75
N VAL A 214 -1.46 -14.81 24.87
CA VAL A 214 -2.63 -13.99 24.53
C VAL A 214 -2.72 -12.77 25.44
N LYS A 215 -2.53 -12.95 26.76
CA LYS A 215 -2.50 -11.85 27.72
C LYS A 215 -1.42 -10.81 27.38
N GLU A 216 -0.20 -11.30 27.06
CA GLU A 216 0.90 -10.42 26.66
C GLU A 216 0.57 -9.62 25.41
N LEU A 217 0.00 -10.26 24.38
CA LEU A 217 -0.42 -9.59 23.14
C LEU A 217 -1.41 -8.45 23.43
N ILE A 218 -2.46 -8.70 24.22
CA ILE A 218 -3.48 -7.68 24.53
C ILE A 218 -2.92 -6.58 25.44
N SER A 219 -2.03 -6.94 26.37
CA SER A 219 -1.42 -5.99 27.31
C SER A 219 -0.60 -4.88 26.62
N GLN A 220 -0.15 -5.09 25.38
CA GLN A 220 0.56 -4.09 24.60
C GLN A 220 -0.27 -2.82 24.33
N PHE A 221 -1.61 -2.93 24.36
CA PHE A 221 -2.51 -1.77 24.21
C PHE A 221 -2.77 -1.04 25.54
N GLY A 222 -2.18 -1.54 26.64
CA GLY A 222 -2.41 -1.01 27.98
C GLY A 222 -3.71 -1.49 28.62
N PRO A 223 -3.98 -1.10 29.87
CA PRO A 223 -5.12 -1.61 30.65
C PRO A 223 -6.42 -0.82 30.44
N ASN A 224 -6.46 0.17 29.54
CA ASN A 224 -7.61 1.05 29.35
C ASN A 224 -8.57 0.47 28.31
N ASN A 225 -9.78 0.12 28.72
CA ASN A 225 -10.82 -0.40 27.84
C ASN A 225 -11.21 0.58 26.71
N GLU A 226 -11.11 1.88 26.93
CA GLU A 226 -11.36 2.87 25.88
C GLU A 226 -10.34 2.73 24.74
N ILE A 227 -9.07 2.49 25.06
CA ILE A 227 -8.03 2.24 24.06
C ILE A 227 -8.26 0.90 23.36
N LEU A 228 -8.66 -0.14 24.09
CA LEU A 228 -9.01 -1.44 23.49
C LEU A 228 -10.19 -1.32 22.53
N GLU A 229 -11.20 -0.52 22.88
CA GLU A 229 -12.33 -0.23 22.00
C GLU A 229 -11.91 0.58 20.78
N GLU A 230 -11.11 1.65 20.99
CA GLU A 230 -10.58 2.48 19.91
C GLU A 230 -9.70 1.69 18.93
N ALA A 231 -8.92 0.75 19.43
CA ALA A 231 -8.05 -0.12 18.65
C ALA A 231 -8.77 -1.36 18.05
N SER A 232 -10.07 -1.54 18.28
CA SER A 232 -10.83 -2.70 17.78
C SER A 232 -11.50 -2.41 16.43
N PRO A 233 -11.08 -2.99 15.31
CA PRO A 233 -11.71 -2.81 13.99
C PRO A 233 -13.22 -3.08 14.02
N LEU A 234 -13.67 -4.11 14.74
CA LEU A 234 -15.09 -4.43 14.88
C LEU A 234 -15.90 -3.24 15.42
N GLN A 235 -15.35 -2.47 16.34
CA GLN A 235 -16.01 -1.30 16.91
C GLN A 235 -16.06 -0.10 15.96
N LYS A 236 -15.14 -0.03 15.01
CA LYS A 236 -15.03 1.05 14.03
C LYS A 236 -15.78 0.77 12.72
N LEU A 237 -16.20 -0.47 12.49
CA LEU A 237 -16.93 -0.85 11.30
C LEU A 237 -18.28 -0.11 11.21
N SER A 238 -18.49 0.60 10.11
CA SER A 238 -19.68 1.40 9.81
C SER A 238 -20.06 1.30 8.35
N ASP A 239 -21.18 1.88 7.96
CA ASP A 239 -21.65 1.94 6.59
C ASP A 239 -20.57 2.52 5.65
N GLY A 240 -20.41 1.90 4.48
CA GLY A 240 -19.43 2.32 3.50
C GLY A 240 -17.99 1.91 3.82
N ALA A 241 -17.77 0.95 4.72
CA ALA A 241 -16.50 0.24 4.82
C ALA A 241 -16.23 -0.56 3.53
N PRO A 242 -14.95 -0.75 3.16
CA PRO A 242 -14.62 -1.45 1.92
C PRO A 242 -14.97 -2.94 1.97
N PRO A 243 -15.17 -3.57 0.81
CA PRO A 243 -15.22 -5.02 0.66
C PRO A 243 -14.09 -5.69 1.41
N THR A 244 -14.39 -6.78 2.14
CA THR A 244 -13.42 -7.40 3.06
C THR A 244 -13.39 -8.91 2.88
N ILE A 245 -12.20 -9.51 2.70
CA ILE A 245 -11.99 -10.96 2.74
C ILE A 245 -11.23 -11.36 4.00
N LEU A 246 -11.73 -12.38 4.69
CA LEU A 246 -11.28 -12.84 5.99
C LEU A 246 -10.85 -14.30 5.93
N PHE A 247 -9.64 -14.61 6.37
CA PHE A 247 -9.12 -15.97 6.47
C PHE A 247 -8.72 -16.29 7.91
N TYR A 248 -9.24 -17.38 8.48
CA TYR A 248 -8.96 -17.80 9.86
C TYR A 248 -8.67 -19.29 9.95
N GLY A 249 -7.84 -19.68 10.93
CA GLY A 249 -7.62 -21.06 11.34
C GLY A 249 -8.53 -21.45 12.52
N GLY A 250 -9.17 -22.62 12.42
CA GLY A 250 -10.08 -23.11 13.48
C GLY A 250 -9.37 -23.56 14.74
N GLN A 251 -8.05 -23.80 14.68
CA GLN A 251 -7.22 -24.21 15.81
C GLN A 251 -6.10 -23.19 16.10
N ASP A 252 -6.38 -21.91 15.79
CA ASP A 252 -5.43 -20.82 16.07
C ASP A 252 -5.33 -20.60 17.59
N PRO A 253 -4.13 -20.77 18.20
CA PRO A 253 -3.95 -20.58 19.63
C PRO A 253 -3.92 -19.11 20.06
N LEU A 254 -3.74 -18.18 19.10
CA LEU A 254 -3.58 -16.75 19.40
C LEU A 254 -4.82 -15.94 19.07
N ILE A 255 -5.50 -16.29 17.96
CA ILE A 255 -6.63 -15.52 17.43
C ILE A 255 -7.89 -16.40 17.48
N PRO A 256 -8.77 -16.21 18.45
CA PRO A 256 -10.02 -16.95 18.55
C PRO A 256 -10.88 -16.80 17.27
N VAL A 257 -11.55 -17.88 16.88
CA VAL A 257 -12.44 -17.88 15.69
C VAL A 257 -13.54 -16.81 15.78
N SER A 258 -13.97 -16.45 17.00
CA SER A 258 -14.91 -15.36 17.24
C SER A 258 -14.50 -14.05 16.57
N GLN A 259 -13.20 -13.76 16.48
CA GLN A 259 -12.68 -12.54 15.84
C GLN A 259 -13.14 -12.41 14.38
N GLY A 260 -13.08 -13.50 13.63
CA GLY A 260 -13.55 -13.54 12.26
C GLY A 260 -15.07 -13.64 12.13
N VAL A 261 -15.69 -14.47 12.95
CA VAL A 261 -17.15 -14.70 12.95
C VAL A 261 -17.92 -13.43 13.28
N ASP A 262 -17.52 -12.71 14.32
CA ASP A 262 -18.22 -11.50 14.77
C ASP A 262 -18.07 -10.37 13.74
N LEU A 263 -16.87 -10.23 13.15
CA LEU A 263 -16.65 -9.26 12.09
C LEU A 263 -17.48 -9.59 10.83
N ALA A 264 -17.48 -10.85 10.39
CA ALA A 264 -18.30 -11.28 9.25
C ALA A 264 -19.80 -11.09 9.50
N SER A 265 -20.26 -11.36 10.72
CA SER A 265 -21.65 -11.09 11.12
C SER A 265 -22.00 -9.61 11.00
N LYS A 266 -21.15 -8.74 11.52
CA LYS A 266 -21.37 -7.28 11.45
C LYS A 266 -21.29 -6.73 10.02
N LEU A 267 -20.40 -7.27 9.18
CA LEU A 267 -20.34 -6.94 7.76
C LEU A 267 -21.63 -7.34 7.03
N THR A 268 -22.21 -8.53 7.38
CA THR A 268 -23.52 -8.97 6.88
C THR A 268 -24.63 -8.00 7.29
N ASP A 269 -24.70 -7.63 8.57
CA ASP A 269 -25.72 -6.74 9.12
C ASP A 269 -25.70 -5.37 8.45
N LEU A 270 -24.51 -4.89 8.09
CA LEU A 270 -24.31 -3.63 7.37
C LEU A 270 -24.42 -3.78 5.84
N SER A 271 -24.67 -4.98 5.32
CA SER A 271 -24.74 -5.27 3.89
C SER A 271 -23.44 -4.91 3.13
N ILE A 272 -22.31 -5.02 3.81
CA ILE A 272 -20.98 -4.82 3.20
C ILE A 272 -20.53 -6.12 2.56
N GLU A 273 -20.05 -6.03 1.33
CA GLU A 273 -19.57 -7.20 0.60
C GLU A 273 -18.34 -7.81 1.29
N HIS A 274 -18.41 -9.11 1.57
CA HIS A 274 -17.32 -9.80 2.25
C HIS A 274 -17.29 -11.30 1.95
N GLU A 275 -16.13 -11.91 2.19
CA GLU A 275 -15.95 -13.36 2.21
C GLU A 275 -15.31 -13.76 3.55
N PHE A 276 -15.81 -14.82 4.17
CA PHE A 276 -15.25 -15.39 5.40
C PHE A 276 -14.89 -16.86 5.16
N ILE A 277 -13.60 -17.17 5.29
CA ILE A 277 -13.04 -18.50 5.08
C ILE A 277 -12.43 -19.00 6.38
N LEU A 278 -12.96 -20.11 6.88
CA LEU A 278 -12.46 -20.81 8.06
C LEU A 278 -11.82 -22.13 7.64
N TYR A 279 -10.54 -22.30 7.89
CA TYR A 279 -9.83 -23.57 7.77
C TYR A 279 -9.82 -24.26 9.13
N GLU A 280 -10.78 -25.14 9.36
CA GLU A 280 -11.11 -25.71 10.71
C GLU A 280 -9.94 -26.41 11.40
N THR A 281 -8.99 -26.97 10.63
CA THR A 281 -7.84 -27.72 11.16
C THR A 281 -6.54 -26.92 11.20
N GLU A 282 -6.55 -25.70 10.68
CA GLU A 282 -5.36 -24.85 10.62
C GLU A 282 -5.21 -23.99 11.89
N GLY A 283 -3.96 -23.61 12.17
CA GLY A 283 -3.58 -22.72 13.28
C GLY A 283 -3.43 -21.26 12.85
N HIS A 284 -2.42 -20.58 13.43
CA HIS A 284 -2.07 -19.17 13.12
C HIS A 284 -1.36 -18.98 11.77
N GLY A 285 -1.58 -19.89 10.84
CA GLY A 285 -1.03 -19.91 9.50
C GLY A 285 -1.12 -21.32 8.92
N TRP A 286 -0.96 -21.45 7.62
CA TRP A 286 -1.12 -22.72 6.91
C TRP A 286 -0.25 -22.79 5.66
N PHE A 287 -0.13 -24.02 5.14
CA PHE A 287 0.65 -24.35 3.96
C PHE A 287 -0.13 -25.28 3.03
N GLY A 288 0.48 -25.66 1.92
CA GLY A 288 -0.07 -26.67 1.00
C GLY A 288 -1.39 -26.22 0.35
N VAL A 289 -2.39 -27.10 0.41
CA VAL A 289 -3.67 -26.91 -0.32
C VAL A 289 -4.46 -25.72 0.21
N ASN A 290 -4.41 -25.44 1.52
CA ASN A 290 -5.14 -24.32 2.10
C ASN A 290 -4.45 -22.98 1.78
N LEU A 291 -3.13 -22.93 1.67
CA LEU A 291 -2.42 -21.76 1.17
C LEU A 291 -2.72 -21.48 -0.30
N LEU A 292 -2.81 -22.54 -1.12
CA LEU A 292 -3.20 -22.41 -2.52
C LEU A 292 -4.65 -21.90 -2.63
N ASP A 293 -5.58 -22.45 -1.86
CA ASP A 293 -6.98 -21.99 -1.83
C ASP A 293 -7.08 -20.53 -1.40
N THR A 294 -6.35 -20.13 -0.35
CA THR A 294 -6.21 -18.72 0.09
C THR A 294 -5.75 -17.83 -1.06
N SER A 295 -4.69 -18.25 -1.77
CA SER A 295 -4.11 -17.49 -2.87
C SER A 295 -5.10 -17.32 -4.03
N LEU A 296 -5.85 -18.37 -4.39
CA LEU A 296 -6.84 -18.32 -5.46
C LEU A 296 -8.03 -17.42 -5.10
N LYS A 297 -8.55 -17.52 -3.88
CA LYS A 297 -9.65 -16.67 -3.40
C LYS A 297 -9.22 -15.21 -3.29
N LEU A 298 -8.03 -14.98 -2.73
CA LEU A 298 -7.45 -13.63 -2.64
C LEU A 298 -7.28 -13.00 -4.03
N LYS A 299 -6.74 -13.75 -5.00
CA LYS A 299 -6.62 -13.27 -6.39
C LYS A 299 -7.98 -12.86 -6.95
N ALA A 300 -8.98 -13.73 -6.86
CA ALA A 300 -10.32 -13.45 -7.36
C ALA A 300 -10.96 -12.23 -6.66
N PHE A 301 -10.70 -12.06 -5.36
CA PHE A 301 -11.20 -10.92 -4.60
C PHE A 301 -10.51 -9.61 -5.01
N ILE A 302 -9.19 -9.63 -5.23
CA ILE A 302 -8.45 -8.47 -5.75
C ILE A 302 -8.96 -8.07 -7.13
N GLU A 303 -9.07 -9.02 -8.08
CA GLU A 303 -9.56 -8.77 -9.45
C GLU A 303 -10.98 -8.20 -9.49
N LYS A 304 -11.79 -8.49 -8.46
CA LYS A 304 -13.17 -8.02 -8.37
C LYS A 304 -13.29 -6.62 -7.78
N HIS A 305 -12.45 -6.27 -6.83
CA HIS A 305 -12.66 -5.10 -5.97
C HIS A 305 -11.57 -4.03 -6.12
N LEU A 306 -10.40 -4.40 -6.56
CA LEU A 306 -9.30 -3.49 -6.83
C LEU A 306 -9.06 -3.36 -8.33
#